data_28353610653ad6e5b7cb76a4b5184f67
#
_entry.id   28353610653ad6e5b7cb76a4b5184f67
#
_cell.length_a   1.000
_cell.length_b   1.000
_cell.length_c   1.000
_cell.angle_alpha   90.00
_cell.angle_beta   90.00
_cell.angle_gamma   90.00
#
_symmetry.space_group_name_H-M   'P 1'
#
loop_
_entity.id
_entity.type
_entity.pdbx_description
1 polymer ?
#
loop_
_entity_poly.entity_id
_entity_poly.type
_entity_poly.pdbx_seq_one_letter_code
_entity_poly.pdbx_strand_id
1 'polypeptide(L)'
;PERIPSDYTVIETPVRSVICMTSLQLSNFIKLEACDKVVGITSTRHLFNKEMNERLKSGKTAKIGIEGNFDNEVIMSVNPDVIFISPFKRGGYDTMREIGILLVPHLGYKEMTPLGQAEWIKFIGLFIGQEKEANEKFAAIEKHYNDLKQLAADVKKRPVVFSGEIRGGNWYAVGGKSFLAELFRDAGADYFLKDDPRSGGVTLDFETVYSQAESADYWRIVNSYDGTFSYDALKSLDPRYADFRAFRDKGVIYCNMREQPFYESMPMEPEIVLEDLIHAFHPDLLPDYQPKYYVRLQ
;
A
#
# COMPACT_ATOMS: atom_id res chain seq x y z
N PRO A 1 25.00 -33.60 -1.08
CA PRO A 1 23.95 -32.70 -0.64
C PRO A 1 24.45 -31.98 0.61
N GLU A 2 24.43 -30.64 0.59
CA GLU A 2 24.75 -29.86 1.76
C GLU A 2 23.75 -30.21 2.87
N ARG A 3 24.27 -30.37 4.10
CA ARG A 3 23.47 -30.76 5.25
C ARG A 3 22.69 -29.49 5.70
N ILE A 4 21.37 -29.48 5.50
CA ILE A 4 20.51 -28.40 5.96
C ILE A 4 20.61 -28.32 7.48
N PRO A 5 20.92 -27.14 8.06
CA PRO A 5 20.92 -26.94 9.50
C PRO A 5 19.56 -27.30 10.12
N SER A 6 19.56 -27.83 11.35
CA SER A 6 18.33 -28.34 12.00
C SER A 6 17.34 -27.25 12.41
N ASP A 7 17.76 -25.99 12.43
CA ASP A 7 16.97 -24.81 12.74
C ASP A 7 16.32 -24.18 11.50
N TYR A 8 16.54 -24.76 10.30
CA TYR A 8 15.93 -24.33 9.05
C TYR A 8 14.66 -25.12 8.75
N THR A 9 13.65 -24.42 8.30
CA THR A 9 12.44 -25.04 7.75
C THR A 9 12.57 -25.16 6.24
N VAL A 10 12.46 -26.38 5.73
CA VAL A 10 12.49 -26.64 4.28
C VAL A 10 11.09 -26.48 3.72
N ILE A 11 10.97 -25.72 2.63
CA ILE A 11 9.73 -25.54 1.89
C ILE A 11 9.94 -26.05 0.47
N GLU A 12 9.15 -27.02 0.07
CA GLU A 12 9.16 -27.52 -1.30
C GLU A 12 8.40 -26.55 -2.22
N THR A 13 9.03 -26.13 -3.30
CA THR A 13 8.43 -25.25 -4.30
C THR A 13 8.30 -25.97 -5.64
N PRO A 14 7.33 -25.62 -6.50
CA PRO A 14 6.31 -24.58 -6.29
C PRO A 14 5.20 -25.02 -5.33
N VAL A 15 4.78 -24.10 -4.45
CA VAL A 15 3.58 -24.30 -3.61
C VAL A 15 2.32 -24.17 -4.44
N ARG A 16 1.27 -24.89 -4.05
CA ARG A 16 0.00 -24.97 -4.81
C ARG A 16 -1.11 -24.14 -4.19
N SER A 17 -1.05 -23.97 -2.89
CA SER A 17 -2.10 -23.32 -2.11
C SER A 17 -1.51 -22.43 -1.01
N VAL A 18 -1.97 -21.19 -0.97
CA VAL A 18 -1.48 -20.21 0.00
C VAL A 18 -2.63 -19.47 0.67
N ILE A 19 -2.37 -18.99 1.88
CA ILE A 19 -3.21 -17.99 2.55
C ILE A 19 -2.45 -16.67 2.62
N CYS A 20 -3.14 -15.58 2.25
CA CYS A 20 -2.66 -14.21 2.40
C CYS A 20 -3.35 -13.54 3.59
N MET A 21 -2.57 -13.13 4.59
CA MET A 21 -3.08 -12.46 5.79
C MET A 21 -3.32 -10.95 5.60
N THR A 22 -2.84 -10.38 4.49
CA THR A 22 -3.02 -8.94 4.19
C THR A 22 -3.23 -8.70 2.71
N SER A 23 -3.85 -7.57 2.37
CA SER A 23 -4.01 -7.14 0.97
C SER A 23 -2.67 -6.85 0.29
N LEU A 24 -1.65 -6.42 1.05
CA LEU A 24 -0.29 -6.25 0.54
C LEU A 24 0.29 -7.57 0.02
N GLN A 25 0.10 -8.67 0.73
CA GLN A 25 0.53 -10.00 0.27
C GLN A 25 -0.27 -10.42 -0.96
N LEU A 26 -1.59 -10.23 -0.93
CA LEU A 26 -2.49 -10.54 -2.03
C LEU A 26 -2.14 -9.77 -3.31
N SER A 27 -1.68 -8.52 -3.20
CA SER A 27 -1.32 -7.69 -4.35
C SER A 27 -0.25 -8.32 -5.24
N ASN A 28 0.67 -9.09 -4.65
CA ASN A 28 1.70 -9.82 -5.39
C ASN A 28 1.08 -10.92 -6.26
N PHE A 29 0.13 -11.69 -5.72
CA PHE A 29 -0.58 -12.75 -6.45
C PHE A 29 -1.46 -12.17 -7.55
N ILE A 30 -2.12 -11.03 -7.29
CA ILE A 30 -2.90 -10.32 -8.32
C ILE A 30 -1.97 -9.88 -9.46
N LYS A 31 -0.83 -9.27 -9.15
CA LYS A 31 0.15 -8.80 -10.16
C LYS A 31 0.75 -9.95 -10.97
N LEU A 32 0.96 -11.11 -10.35
CA LEU A 32 1.47 -12.33 -11.00
C LEU A 32 0.39 -13.14 -11.71
N GLU A 33 -0.88 -12.69 -11.68
CA GLU A 33 -2.02 -13.44 -12.26
C GLU A 33 -2.15 -14.86 -11.68
N ALA A 34 -1.81 -15.00 -10.39
CA ALA A 34 -1.77 -16.26 -9.65
C ALA A 34 -2.83 -16.33 -8.53
N CYS A 35 -3.96 -15.66 -8.71
CA CYS A 35 -5.08 -15.71 -7.76
C CYS A 35 -5.60 -17.13 -7.52
N ASP A 36 -5.41 -18.03 -8.48
CA ASP A 36 -5.77 -19.44 -8.38
C ASP A 36 -5.06 -20.17 -7.23
N LYS A 37 -3.88 -19.72 -6.84
CA LYS A 37 -3.09 -20.24 -5.70
C LYS A 37 -3.66 -19.81 -4.34
N VAL A 38 -4.42 -18.72 -4.28
CA VAL A 38 -4.91 -18.15 -3.02
C VAL A 38 -6.18 -18.88 -2.57
N VAL A 39 -6.04 -19.74 -1.57
CA VAL A 39 -7.15 -20.51 -1.00
C VAL A 39 -7.79 -19.87 0.23
N GLY A 40 -7.15 -18.86 0.81
CA GLY A 40 -7.69 -18.11 1.94
C GLY A 40 -7.18 -16.69 2.04
N ILE A 41 -8.05 -15.79 2.47
CA ILE A 41 -7.72 -14.39 2.78
C ILE A 41 -8.44 -13.95 4.04
N THR A 42 -7.88 -12.96 4.74
CA THR A 42 -8.60 -12.26 5.80
C THR A 42 -9.81 -11.54 5.25
N SER A 43 -10.82 -11.29 6.09
CA SER A 43 -11.98 -10.51 5.67
C SER A 43 -11.58 -9.10 5.24
N THR A 44 -11.84 -8.75 4.00
CA THR A 44 -11.63 -7.41 3.44
C THR A 44 -12.97 -6.73 3.23
N ARG A 45 -13.08 -5.45 3.60
CA ARG A 45 -14.31 -4.67 3.36
C ARG A 45 -14.48 -4.28 1.90
N HIS A 46 -13.36 -4.04 1.22
CA HIS A 46 -13.33 -3.55 -0.15
C HIS A 46 -12.28 -4.36 -0.91
N LEU A 47 -12.73 -5.40 -1.58
CA LEU A 47 -11.93 -6.18 -2.51
C LEU A 47 -12.44 -5.88 -3.92
N PHE A 48 -11.60 -5.30 -4.76
CA PHE A 48 -11.96 -4.85 -6.11
C PHE A 48 -11.64 -5.91 -7.17
N ASN A 49 -10.58 -6.71 -6.93
CA ASN A 49 -10.16 -7.71 -7.90
C ASN A 49 -11.30 -8.67 -8.25
N LYS A 50 -11.68 -8.70 -9.52
CA LYS A 50 -12.83 -9.46 -10.02
C LYS A 50 -12.66 -10.97 -9.81
N GLU A 51 -11.49 -11.50 -10.15
CA GLU A 51 -11.19 -12.92 -10.01
C GLU A 51 -11.27 -13.36 -8.55
N MET A 52 -10.66 -12.61 -7.62
CA MET A 52 -10.73 -12.93 -6.19
C MET A 52 -12.17 -12.88 -5.65
N ASN A 53 -12.98 -11.93 -6.11
CA ASN A 53 -14.39 -11.88 -5.74
C ASN A 53 -15.18 -13.09 -6.26
N GLU A 54 -14.92 -13.54 -7.49
CA GLU A 54 -15.52 -14.73 -8.06
C GLU A 54 -15.09 -16.01 -7.32
N ARG A 55 -13.82 -16.08 -6.93
CA ARG A 55 -13.27 -17.19 -6.14
C ARG A 55 -13.90 -17.28 -4.75
N LEU A 56 -14.10 -16.13 -4.07
CA LEU A 56 -14.81 -16.06 -2.79
C LEU A 56 -16.27 -16.52 -2.93
N LYS A 57 -16.98 -16.06 -3.97
CA LYS A 57 -18.38 -16.46 -4.22
C LYS A 57 -18.54 -17.94 -4.53
N SER A 58 -17.57 -18.52 -5.22
CA SER A 58 -17.60 -19.95 -5.60
C SER A 58 -17.00 -20.87 -4.52
N GLY A 59 -16.53 -20.34 -3.40
CA GLY A 59 -15.89 -21.12 -2.34
C GLY A 59 -14.49 -21.65 -2.66
N LYS A 60 -13.89 -21.23 -3.78
CA LYS A 60 -12.51 -21.58 -4.13
C LYS A 60 -11.47 -20.85 -3.28
N THR A 61 -11.85 -19.75 -2.67
CA THR A 61 -11.07 -19.01 -1.67
C THR A 61 -11.97 -18.75 -0.48
N ALA A 62 -11.50 -19.05 0.72
CA ALA A 62 -12.24 -18.87 1.95
C ALA A 62 -11.89 -17.55 2.65
N LYS A 63 -12.83 -17.01 3.41
CA LYS A 63 -12.55 -15.95 4.40
C LYS A 63 -12.12 -16.60 5.70
N ILE A 64 -10.91 -16.35 6.14
CA ILE A 64 -10.29 -17.00 7.31
C ILE A 64 -10.43 -16.18 8.61
N GLY A 65 -11.38 -15.28 8.68
CA GLY A 65 -11.59 -14.41 9.83
C GLY A 65 -10.84 -13.08 9.71
N ILE A 66 -10.60 -12.46 10.85
CA ILE A 66 -9.89 -11.18 10.98
C ILE A 66 -8.68 -11.36 11.88
N GLU A 67 -7.76 -10.43 11.80
CA GLU A 67 -6.58 -10.42 12.66
C GLU A 67 -6.95 -10.47 14.16
N GLY A 68 -6.27 -11.35 14.89
CA GLY A 68 -6.53 -11.61 16.31
C GLY A 68 -7.75 -12.51 16.57
N ASN A 69 -8.51 -12.89 15.53
CA ASN A 69 -9.63 -13.83 15.60
C ASN A 69 -9.74 -14.60 14.28
N PHE A 70 -8.74 -15.45 14.04
CA PHE A 70 -8.74 -16.33 12.86
C PHE A 70 -9.62 -17.54 13.07
N ASP A 71 -10.27 -17.97 11.98
CA ASP A 71 -11.03 -19.22 11.95
C ASP A 71 -10.10 -20.39 11.60
N ASN A 72 -9.57 -21.02 12.64
CA ASN A 72 -8.62 -22.14 12.49
C ASN A 72 -9.26 -23.36 11.84
N GLU A 73 -10.57 -23.59 12.01
CA GLU A 73 -11.29 -24.70 11.35
C GLU A 73 -11.31 -24.48 9.82
N VAL A 74 -11.64 -23.26 9.41
CA VAL A 74 -11.60 -22.89 7.99
C VAL A 74 -10.18 -22.99 7.45
N ILE A 75 -9.16 -22.48 8.16
CA ILE A 75 -7.75 -22.59 7.76
C ILE A 75 -7.34 -24.04 7.55
N MET A 76 -7.67 -24.92 8.49
CA MET A 76 -7.39 -26.36 8.36
C MET A 76 -8.16 -26.98 7.17
N SER A 77 -9.40 -26.58 6.96
CA SER A 77 -10.22 -27.15 5.87
C SER A 77 -9.70 -26.82 4.48
N VAL A 78 -9.13 -25.62 4.27
CA VAL A 78 -8.54 -25.24 2.98
C VAL A 78 -7.14 -25.79 2.78
N ASN A 79 -6.53 -26.33 3.83
CA ASN A 79 -5.24 -27.04 3.83
C ASN A 79 -4.14 -26.35 3.00
N PRO A 80 -3.69 -25.15 3.39
CA PRO A 80 -2.70 -24.42 2.64
C PRO A 80 -1.31 -25.05 2.78
N ASP A 81 -0.50 -25.01 1.70
CA ASP A 81 0.90 -25.39 1.77
C ASP A 81 1.70 -24.37 2.62
N VAL A 82 1.31 -23.08 2.52
CA VAL A 82 1.99 -21.95 3.18
C VAL A 82 0.99 -20.88 3.57
N ILE A 83 1.23 -20.25 4.71
CA ILE A 83 0.56 -19.00 5.11
C ILE A 83 1.58 -17.88 5.13
N PHE A 84 1.37 -16.84 4.31
CA PHE A 84 2.14 -15.60 4.40
C PHE A 84 1.63 -14.75 5.55
N ILE A 85 2.51 -14.45 6.52
CA ILE A 85 2.17 -13.69 7.71
C ILE A 85 2.86 -12.33 7.73
N SER A 86 2.30 -11.39 8.48
CA SER A 86 2.91 -10.09 8.78
C SER A 86 3.18 -10.01 10.27
N PRO A 87 4.42 -10.28 10.74
CA PRO A 87 4.72 -10.48 12.15
C PRO A 87 4.64 -9.21 13.02
N PHE A 88 4.30 -8.05 12.44
CA PHE A 88 4.06 -6.82 13.23
C PHE A 88 2.73 -6.82 13.99
N LYS A 89 1.86 -7.72 13.63
CA LYS A 89 0.49 -7.77 14.14
C LYS A 89 0.38 -8.66 15.40
N ARG A 90 -0.70 -8.43 16.17
CA ARG A 90 -0.95 -9.03 17.46
C ARG A 90 -1.14 -10.55 17.36
N GLY A 91 -0.15 -11.37 17.34
CA GLY A 91 -0.25 -12.80 17.59
C GLY A 91 -1.37 -13.57 16.84
N GLY A 92 -1.77 -14.68 17.39
CA GLY A 92 -2.81 -15.55 16.82
C GLY A 92 -2.27 -16.62 15.88
N TYR A 93 -0.95 -16.67 15.71
CA TYR A 93 -0.30 -17.66 14.84
C TYR A 93 0.13 -18.94 15.56
N ASP A 94 0.06 -18.98 16.90
CA ASP A 94 0.56 -20.11 17.67
C ASP A 94 -0.22 -21.39 17.35
N THR A 95 -1.56 -21.32 17.31
CA THR A 95 -2.40 -22.46 16.91
C THR A 95 -2.05 -22.97 15.52
N MET A 96 -1.74 -22.08 14.56
CA MET A 96 -1.36 -22.48 13.21
C MET A 96 -0.02 -23.22 13.20
N ARG A 97 0.94 -22.81 14.03
CA ARG A 97 2.21 -23.51 14.21
C ARG A 97 2.02 -24.88 14.86
N GLU A 98 1.17 -24.96 15.87
CA GLU A 98 0.88 -26.21 16.58
C GLU A 98 0.25 -27.27 15.67
N ILE A 99 -0.56 -26.87 14.70
CA ILE A 99 -1.14 -27.78 13.70
C ILE A 99 -0.22 -28.05 12.50
N GLY A 100 1.02 -27.55 12.54
CA GLY A 100 2.07 -27.88 11.58
C GLY A 100 2.01 -27.12 10.25
N ILE A 101 1.25 -26.02 10.17
CA ILE A 101 1.19 -25.20 8.94
C ILE A 101 2.44 -24.34 8.83
N LEU A 102 3.03 -24.28 7.64
CA LEU A 102 4.21 -23.47 7.36
C LEU A 102 3.86 -21.97 7.31
N LEU A 103 4.45 -21.21 8.21
CA LEU A 103 4.27 -19.76 8.30
C LEU A 103 5.49 -19.05 7.71
N VAL A 104 5.27 -18.22 6.70
CA VAL A 104 6.33 -17.48 6.02
C VAL A 104 6.16 -15.98 6.25
N PRO A 105 7.12 -15.33 6.93
CA PRO A 105 7.07 -13.88 7.10
C PRO A 105 7.20 -13.13 5.77
N HIS A 106 6.25 -12.26 5.46
CA HIS A 106 6.31 -11.31 4.37
C HIS A 106 6.49 -9.91 4.94
N LEU A 107 7.67 -9.32 4.74
CA LEU A 107 8.07 -8.08 5.39
C LEU A 107 7.96 -6.83 4.50
N GLY A 108 7.28 -6.91 3.36
CA GLY A 108 7.10 -5.79 2.42
C GLY A 108 6.54 -4.51 3.06
N TYR A 109 5.81 -4.63 4.16
CA TYR A 109 5.31 -3.47 4.91
C TYR A 109 6.42 -2.67 5.64
N LYS A 110 7.61 -3.25 5.80
CA LYS A 110 8.78 -2.58 6.42
C LYS A 110 9.63 -1.82 5.41
N GLU A 111 9.38 -2.00 4.13
CA GLU A 111 10.14 -1.32 3.10
C GLU A 111 9.94 0.19 3.19
N MET A 112 11.04 0.91 3.05
CA MET A 112 11.05 2.37 3.13
C MET A 112 11.04 3.03 1.75
N THR A 113 11.15 2.23 0.69
CA THR A 113 11.09 2.70 -0.69
C THR A 113 9.96 2.04 -1.46
N PRO A 114 9.33 2.75 -2.41
CA PRO A 114 8.26 2.20 -3.24
C PRO A 114 8.71 0.98 -4.05
N LEU A 115 9.90 1.04 -4.65
CA LEU A 115 10.47 -0.07 -5.40
C LEU A 115 10.83 -1.26 -4.50
N GLY A 116 11.37 -1.01 -3.30
CA GLY A 116 11.66 -2.08 -2.33
C GLY A 116 10.39 -2.85 -1.96
N GLN A 117 9.25 -2.15 -1.78
CA GLN A 117 7.98 -2.83 -1.52
C GLN A 117 7.51 -3.66 -2.71
N ALA A 118 7.60 -3.12 -3.93
CA ALA A 118 7.21 -3.84 -5.15
C ALA A 118 8.13 -5.04 -5.47
N GLU A 119 9.39 -4.99 -5.06
CA GLU A 119 10.36 -6.07 -5.30
C GLU A 119 9.99 -7.38 -4.59
N TRP A 120 9.14 -7.35 -3.56
CA TRP A 120 8.63 -8.55 -2.91
C TRP A 120 7.87 -9.49 -3.85
N ILE A 121 7.47 -9.02 -5.03
CA ILE A 121 6.94 -9.89 -6.09
C ILE A 121 7.90 -11.02 -6.47
N LYS A 122 9.23 -10.76 -6.43
CA LYS A 122 10.25 -11.78 -6.71
C LYS A 122 10.26 -12.87 -5.65
N PHE A 123 10.10 -12.47 -4.37
CA PHE A 123 9.99 -13.42 -3.25
C PHE A 123 8.77 -14.35 -3.43
N ILE A 124 7.61 -13.80 -3.77
CA ILE A 124 6.42 -14.61 -4.04
C ILE A 124 6.62 -15.48 -5.28
N GLY A 125 7.26 -14.96 -6.34
CA GLY A 125 7.59 -15.72 -7.55
C GLY A 125 8.37 -17.01 -7.26
N LEU A 126 9.33 -16.97 -6.32
CA LEU A 126 10.08 -18.16 -5.88
C LEU A 126 9.16 -19.25 -5.31
N PHE A 127 8.16 -18.87 -4.52
CA PHE A 127 7.26 -19.85 -3.89
C PHE A 127 6.33 -20.53 -4.89
N ILE A 128 5.92 -19.83 -5.94
CA ILE A 128 4.92 -20.33 -6.89
C ILE A 128 5.50 -20.77 -8.23
N GLY A 129 6.85 -20.75 -8.38
CA GLY A 129 7.53 -21.16 -9.61
C GLY A 129 7.35 -20.18 -10.77
N GLN A 130 7.22 -18.89 -10.46
CA GLN A 130 7.07 -17.80 -11.45
C GLN A 130 8.19 -16.77 -11.32
N GLU A 131 9.42 -17.20 -11.07
CA GLU A 131 10.58 -16.31 -10.88
C GLU A 131 10.85 -15.44 -12.10
N LYS A 132 10.69 -16.02 -13.29
CA LYS A 132 10.92 -15.32 -14.55
C LYS A 132 9.90 -14.18 -14.72
N GLU A 133 8.63 -14.49 -14.59
CA GLU A 133 7.52 -13.53 -14.69
C GLU A 133 7.64 -12.43 -13.63
N ALA A 134 7.99 -12.80 -12.40
CA ALA A 134 8.17 -11.86 -11.30
C ALA A 134 9.31 -10.87 -11.60
N ASN A 135 10.46 -11.37 -12.10
CA ASN A 135 11.58 -10.53 -12.48
C ASN A 135 11.24 -9.61 -13.66
N GLU A 136 10.55 -10.11 -14.70
CA GLU A 136 10.13 -9.32 -15.84
C GLU A 136 9.14 -8.21 -15.44
N LYS A 137 8.13 -8.54 -14.62
CA LYS A 137 7.16 -7.56 -14.12
C LYS A 137 7.84 -6.51 -13.24
N PHE A 138 8.73 -6.91 -12.32
CA PHE A 138 9.48 -5.95 -11.50
C PHE A 138 10.39 -5.06 -12.35
N ALA A 139 11.13 -5.59 -13.32
CA ALA A 139 11.99 -4.81 -14.18
C ALA A 139 11.20 -3.75 -14.98
N ALA A 140 9.99 -4.06 -15.42
CA ALA A 140 9.11 -3.09 -16.08
C ALA A 140 8.67 -1.97 -15.13
N ILE A 141 8.26 -2.32 -13.90
CA ILE A 141 7.90 -1.36 -12.85
C ILE A 141 9.10 -0.45 -12.53
N GLU A 142 10.25 -1.03 -12.27
CA GLU A 142 11.49 -0.32 -11.92
C GLU A 142 11.91 0.66 -13.02
N LYS A 143 11.87 0.20 -14.27
CA LYS A 143 12.22 1.05 -15.41
C LYS A 143 11.27 2.25 -15.51
N HIS A 144 9.97 2.01 -15.49
CA HIS A 144 8.96 3.08 -15.60
C HIS A 144 9.06 4.05 -14.42
N TYR A 145 9.22 3.55 -13.20
CA TYR A 145 9.42 4.38 -12.01
C TYR A 145 10.65 5.28 -12.15
N ASN A 146 11.77 4.74 -12.59
CA ASN A 146 13.02 5.50 -12.75
C ASN A 146 12.94 6.52 -13.88
N ASP A 147 12.27 6.20 -14.99
CA ASP A 147 12.02 7.14 -16.09
C ASP A 147 11.18 8.35 -15.58
N LEU A 148 10.13 8.10 -14.79
CA LEU A 148 9.29 9.14 -14.19
C LEU A 148 10.06 9.98 -13.15
N LYS A 149 10.85 9.32 -12.30
CA LYS A 149 11.71 10.00 -11.33
C LYS A 149 12.70 10.94 -12.03
N GLN A 150 13.30 10.48 -13.13
CA GLN A 150 14.19 11.31 -13.93
C GLN A 150 13.44 12.49 -14.58
N LEU A 151 12.21 12.27 -15.06
CA LEU A 151 11.38 13.34 -15.62
C LEU A 151 11.13 14.47 -14.62
N ALA A 152 10.91 14.12 -13.34
CA ALA A 152 10.65 15.08 -12.27
C ALA A 152 11.93 15.61 -11.57
N ALA A 153 13.13 15.12 -11.93
CA ALA A 153 14.37 15.47 -11.24
C ALA A 153 14.75 16.94 -11.39
N ASP A 154 14.52 17.52 -12.57
CA ASP A 154 14.99 18.85 -12.95
C ASP A 154 13.92 19.95 -12.81
N VAL A 155 12.84 19.68 -12.06
CA VAL A 155 11.81 20.69 -11.80
C VAL A 155 12.38 21.90 -11.08
N LYS A 156 12.15 23.09 -11.61
CA LYS A 156 12.67 24.34 -11.07
C LYS A 156 12.03 24.75 -9.74
N LYS A 157 10.77 24.39 -9.56
CA LYS A 157 9.98 24.68 -8.36
C LYS A 157 9.46 23.39 -7.77
N ARG A 158 9.86 23.12 -6.53
CA ARG A 158 9.35 21.98 -5.75
C ARG A 158 8.23 22.49 -4.85
N PRO A 159 6.97 22.12 -5.11
CA PRO A 159 5.89 22.52 -4.22
C PRO A 159 6.01 21.80 -2.88
N VAL A 160 5.51 22.42 -1.82
CA VAL A 160 5.41 21.81 -0.50
C VAL A 160 4.12 21.02 -0.41
N VAL A 161 4.22 19.76 0.00
CA VAL A 161 3.09 18.87 0.22
C VAL A 161 3.04 18.39 1.67
N PHE A 162 1.84 18.38 2.25
CA PHE A 162 1.60 17.70 3.52
C PHE A 162 0.54 16.61 3.38
N SER A 163 0.47 15.70 4.35
CA SER A 163 -0.45 14.57 4.31
C SER A 163 -1.08 14.31 5.66
N GLY A 164 -2.17 13.55 5.64
CA GLY A 164 -2.88 13.12 6.84
C GLY A 164 -4.16 13.89 7.08
N GLU A 165 -4.78 13.57 8.19
CA GLU A 165 -6.03 14.17 8.67
C GLU A 165 -6.19 13.93 10.18
N ILE A 166 -7.10 14.65 10.82
CA ILE A 166 -7.43 14.45 12.23
C ILE A 166 -8.27 13.18 12.38
N ARG A 167 -7.85 12.32 13.32
CA ARG A 167 -8.61 11.14 13.77
C ARG A 167 -8.55 11.06 15.29
N GLY A 168 -9.70 11.03 15.93
CA GLY A 168 -9.75 10.99 17.39
C GLY A 168 -9.05 12.17 18.07
N GLY A 169 -9.09 13.35 17.47
CA GLY A 169 -8.50 14.58 18.01
C GLY A 169 -7.02 14.81 17.67
N ASN A 170 -6.33 13.85 17.08
CA ASN A 170 -4.94 13.98 16.70
C ASN A 170 -4.78 13.91 15.17
N TRP A 171 -3.76 14.59 14.67
CA TRP A 171 -3.35 14.49 13.26
C TRP A 171 -2.47 13.26 13.04
N TYR A 172 -2.83 12.44 12.06
CA TYR A 172 -2.05 11.27 11.67
C TYR A 172 -1.36 11.53 10.34
N ALA A 173 -0.03 11.53 10.36
CA ALA A 173 0.83 11.65 9.19
C ALA A 173 1.85 10.50 9.18
N VAL A 174 2.82 10.55 8.29
CA VAL A 174 3.97 9.64 8.26
C VAL A 174 5.26 10.44 8.34
N GLY A 175 6.29 9.83 8.89
CA GLY A 175 7.60 10.47 9.03
C GLY A 175 8.32 10.68 7.70
N GLY A 176 9.38 11.47 7.74
CA GLY A 176 10.16 11.88 6.56
C GLY A 176 10.98 10.78 5.91
N LYS A 177 11.19 9.64 6.62
CA LYS A 177 11.89 8.46 6.08
C LYS A 177 10.92 7.33 5.69
N SER A 178 9.69 7.67 5.34
CA SER A 178 8.68 6.74 4.85
C SER A 178 8.71 6.61 3.32
N PHE A 179 8.15 5.51 2.81
CA PHE A 179 8.02 5.33 1.36
C PHE A 179 7.14 6.43 0.72
N LEU A 180 6.18 7.00 1.47
CA LEU A 180 5.34 8.10 0.98
C LEU A 180 6.14 9.40 0.84
N ALA A 181 7.02 9.70 1.81
CA ALA A 181 7.93 10.83 1.72
C ALA A 181 8.91 10.68 0.53
N GLU A 182 9.35 9.43 0.27
CA GLU A 182 10.14 9.08 -0.91
C GLU A 182 9.38 9.38 -2.22
N LEU A 183 8.12 8.94 -2.32
CA LEU A 183 7.27 9.22 -3.48
C LEU A 183 7.11 10.73 -3.73
N PHE A 184 6.86 11.52 -2.71
CA PHE A 184 6.76 12.98 -2.86
C PHE A 184 8.06 13.58 -3.36
N ARG A 185 9.20 13.15 -2.81
CA ARG A 185 10.52 13.61 -3.25
C ARG A 185 10.78 13.26 -4.71
N ASP A 186 10.49 12.01 -5.09
CA ASP A 186 10.70 11.49 -6.45
C ASP A 186 9.72 12.12 -7.45
N ALA A 187 8.53 12.54 -7.00
CA ALA A 187 7.58 13.34 -7.78
C ALA A 187 7.94 14.83 -7.88
N GLY A 188 9.10 15.25 -7.40
CA GLY A 188 9.54 16.65 -7.49
C GLY A 188 8.87 17.59 -6.49
N ALA A 189 8.41 17.09 -5.32
CA ALA A 189 7.85 17.89 -4.24
C ALA A 189 8.67 17.79 -2.95
N ASP A 190 8.46 18.73 -2.04
CA ASP A 190 9.05 18.72 -0.71
C ASP A 190 7.99 18.35 0.32
N TYR A 191 8.22 17.28 1.08
CA TYR A 191 7.31 16.86 2.13
C TYR A 191 7.50 17.71 3.39
N PHE A 192 6.40 18.14 4.03
CA PHE A 192 6.46 19.03 5.21
C PHE A 192 7.24 18.43 6.41
N LEU A 193 7.27 17.09 6.53
CA LEU A 193 8.06 16.36 7.53
C LEU A 193 9.33 15.71 6.94
N LYS A 194 9.91 16.24 5.87
CA LYS A 194 11.07 15.63 5.18
C LYS A 194 12.27 15.38 6.10
N ASP A 195 12.42 16.18 7.15
CA ASP A 195 13.52 16.08 8.12
C ASP A 195 13.19 15.22 9.35
N ASP A 196 11.94 14.70 9.44
CA ASP A 196 11.56 13.78 10.51
C ASP A 196 12.23 12.43 10.31
N PRO A 197 12.96 11.89 11.30
CA PRO A 197 13.76 10.67 11.15
C PRO A 197 12.92 9.38 11.13
N ARG A 198 11.63 9.46 11.44
CA ARG A 198 10.74 8.28 11.54
C ARG A 198 10.32 7.78 10.16
N SER A 199 10.20 6.46 10.01
CA SER A 199 9.72 5.81 8.78
C SER A 199 8.23 5.45 8.82
N GLY A 200 7.64 5.41 10.01
CA GLY A 200 6.24 4.99 10.22
C GLY A 200 5.29 6.15 10.46
N GLY A 201 4.10 5.80 10.96
CA GLY A 201 3.08 6.76 11.35
C GLY A 201 3.54 7.68 12.48
N VAL A 202 3.17 8.95 12.38
CA VAL A 202 3.43 9.97 13.41
C VAL A 202 2.11 10.60 13.82
N THR A 203 1.99 10.85 15.12
CA THR A 203 0.84 11.53 15.71
C THR A 203 1.28 12.93 16.13
N LEU A 204 0.57 13.95 15.68
CA LEU A 204 0.85 15.36 15.94
C LEU A 204 -0.44 16.05 16.42
N ASP A 205 -0.30 17.17 17.11
CA ASP A 205 -1.42 18.08 17.33
C ASP A 205 -1.68 18.96 16.09
N PHE A 206 -2.87 19.55 16.01
CA PHE A 206 -3.25 20.39 14.88
C PHE A 206 -2.33 21.61 14.74
N GLU A 207 -1.98 22.26 15.86
CA GLU A 207 -1.20 23.48 15.90
C GLU A 207 0.21 23.25 15.34
N THR A 208 0.81 22.11 15.69
CA THR A 208 2.12 21.69 15.14
C THR A 208 2.04 21.50 13.63
N VAL A 209 1.00 20.83 13.12
CA VAL A 209 0.83 20.65 11.68
C VAL A 209 0.55 21.99 11.00
N TYR A 210 -0.33 22.79 11.56
CA TYR A 210 -0.67 24.09 11.00
C TYR A 210 0.56 25.01 10.87
N SER A 211 1.38 25.09 11.92
CA SER A 211 2.59 25.93 11.90
C SER A 211 3.60 25.52 10.82
N GLN A 212 3.60 24.25 10.40
CA GLN A 212 4.53 23.72 9.39
C GLN A 212 3.95 23.66 7.98
N ALA A 213 2.64 23.60 7.86
CA ALA A 213 1.95 23.31 6.59
C ALA A 213 0.89 24.34 6.20
N GLU A 214 0.68 25.43 6.95
CA GLU A 214 -0.33 26.46 6.64
C GLU A 214 -0.16 27.02 5.23
N SER A 215 1.09 27.20 4.78
CA SER A 215 1.46 27.75 3.48
C SER A 215 1.82 26.68 2.43
N ALA A 216 1.61 25.39 2.73
CA ALA A 216 1.89 24.30 1.80
C ALA A 216 1.00 24.42 0.54
N ASP A 217 1.57 24.03 -0.61
CA ASP A 217 0.89 24.12 -1.90
C ASP A 217 -0.15 23.01 -2.08
N TYR A 218 0.13 21.81 -1.55
CA TYR A 218 -0.71 20.62 -1.71
C TYR A 218 -0.97 19.91 -0.39
N TRP A 219 -2.14 19.30 -0.31
CA TRP A 219 -2.56 18.43 0.78
C TRP A 219 -3.02 17.08 0.25
N ARG A 220 -2.29 16.01 0.59
CA ARG A 220 -2.66 14.64 0.21
C ARG A 220 -3.54 14.01 1.29
N ILE A 221 -4.73 13.55 0.87
CA ILE A 221 -5.69 12.85 1.73
C ILE A 221 -5.99 11.46 1.15
N VAL A 222 -6.04 10.45 2.02
CA VAL A 222 -6.53 9.10 1.72
C VAL A 222 -7.45 8.67 2.83
N ASN A 223 -8.69 8.40 2.51
CA ASN A 223 -9.67 7.89 3.47
C ASN A 223 -10.71 6.98 2.79
N SER A 224 -11.67 6.50 3.56
CA SER A 224 -12.81 5.66 3.11
C SER A 224 -14.11 6.42 3.27
N TYR A 225 -14.21 7.60 2.65
CA TYR A 225 -15.41 8.45 2.75
C TYR A 225 -16.59 7.80 2.01
N ASP A 226 -17.77 7.90 2.61
CA ASP A 226 -19.01 7.39 2.02
C ASP A 226 -19.74 8.53 1.30
N GLY A 227 -19.93 8.41 0.00
CA GLY A 227 -20.48 9.44 -0.87
C GLY A 227 -19.41 10.33 -1.50
N THR A 228 -19.84 11.46 -2.05
CA THR A 228 -18.95 12.40 -2.75
C THR A 228 -18.12 13.20 -1.76
N PHE A 229 -16.80 12.98 -1.79
CA PHE A 229 -15.87 13.81 -1.02
C PHE A 229 -15.63 15.12 -1.76
N SER A 230 -15.80 16.24 -1.05
CA SER A 230 -15.66 17.60 -1.60
C SER A 230 -15.00 18.53 -0.58
N TYR A 231 -14.69 19.75 -0.97
CA TYR A 231 -14.18 20.76 -0.03
C TYR A 231 -15.18 21.09 1.08
N ASP A 232 -16.49 21.05 0.81
CA ASP A 232 -17.51 21.22 1.84
C ASP A 232 -17.55 20.03 2.80
N ALA A 233 -17.43 18.80 2.28
CA ALA A 233 -17.32 17.60 3.11
C ALA A 233 -16.06 17.65 3.97
N LEU A 234 -14.91 18.03 3.40
CA LEU A 234 -13.65 18.16 4.12
C LEU A 234 -13.74 19.21 5.25
N LYS A 235 -14.32 20.39 4.95
CA LYS A 235 -14.56 21.44 5.95
C LYS A 235 -15.52 20.99 7.05
N SER A 236 -16.50 20.15 6.73
CA SER A 236 -17.46 19.62 7.71
C SER A 236 -16.82 18.63 8.69
N LEU A 237 -15.71 17.97 8.31
CA LEU A 237 -14.95 17.09 9.22
C LEU A 237 -14.24 17.89 10.31
N ASP A 238 -13.62 19.02 9.94
CA ASP A 238 -13.04 19.98 10.86
C ASP A 238 -12.98 21.37 10.18
N PRO A 239 -13.67 22.40 10.74
CA PRO A 239 -13.69 23.72 10.13
C PRO A 239 -12.30 24.38 9.95
N ARG A 240 -11.32 24.04 10.80
CA ARG A 240 -9.95 24.56 10.75
C ARG A 240 -9.20 24.12 9.49
N TYR A 241 -9.67 23.08 8.79
CA TYR A 241 -9.10 22.64 7.53
C TYR A 241 -9.13 23.74 6.45
N ALA A 242 -10.11 24.65 6.54
CA ALA A 242 -10.20 25.78 5.62
C ALA A 242 -9.09 26.84 5.82
N ASP A 243 -8.34 26.78 6.91
CA ASP A 243 -7.25 27.70 7.20
C ASP A 243 -5.96 27.36 6.44
N PHE A 244 -5.83 26.12 5.93
CA PHE A 244 -4.70 25.73 5.10
C PHE A 244 -4.77 26.37 3.72
N ARG A 245 -3.62 26.86 3.23
CA ARG A 245 -3.51 27.39 1.86
C ARG A 245 -3.94 26.36 0.81
N ALA A 246 -3.48 25.09 0.94
CA ALA A 246 -3.85 24.02 0.02
C ALA A 246 -5.37 23.81 -0.07
N PHE A 247 -6.12 24.05 1.00
CA PHE A 247 -7.59 24.04 0.94
C PHE A 247 -8.14 25.23 0.13
N ARG A 248 -7.69 26.45 0.43
CA ARG A 248 -8.16 27.68 -0.24
C ARG A 248 -7.83 27.72 -1.72
N ASP A 249 -6.62 27.26 -2.08
CA ASP A 249 -6.10 27.27 -3.45
C ASP A 249 -6.48 26.02 -4.26
N LYS A 250 -7.38 25.16 -3.71
CA LYS A 250 -7.81 23.91 -4.36
C LYS A 250 -6.67 22.94 -4.66
N GLY A 251 -5.69 22.87 -3.77
CA GLY A 251 -4.51 22.00 -3.85
C GLY A 251 -4.68 20.65 -3.14
N VAL A 252 -5.90 20.20 -2.81
CA VAL A 252 -6.13 18.89 -2.21
C VAL A 252 -6.06 17.82 -3.28
N ILE A 253 -5.20 16.80 -3.06
CA ILE A 253 -5.13 15.56 -3.84
C ILE A 253 -5.68 14.40 -3.01
N TYR A 254 -6.58 13.64 -3.59
CA TYR A 254 -7.44 12.73 -2.88
C TYR A 254 -7.49 11.34 -3.50
N CYS A 255 -7.49 10.32 -2.64
CA CYS A 255 -7.77 8.94 -3.04
C CYS A 255 -8.83 8.36 -2.09
N ASN A 256 -9.96 7.91 -2.65
CA ASN A 256 -10.99 7.20 -1.89
C ASN A 256 -10.74 5.69 -1.93
N MET A 257 -10.40 5.11 -0.79
CA MET A 257 -10.19 3.67 -0.66
C MET A 257 -11.47 2.82 -0.85
N ARG A 258 -12.63 3.44 -0.92
CA ARG A 258 -13.89 2.76 -1.29
C ARG A 258 -14.09 2.65 -2.79
N GLU A 259 -13.39 3.45 -3.58
CA GLU A 259 -13.52 3.55 -5.03
C GLU A 259 -12.29 3.04 -5.78
N GLN A 260 -11.16 2.96 -5.08
CA GLN A 260 -9.89 2.56 -5.66
C GLN A 260 -9.28 1.34 -4.94
N PRO A 261 -8.64 0.42 -5.67
CA PRO A 261 -8.02 -0.78 -5.13
C PRO A 261 -6.69 -0.46 -4.42
N PHE A 262 -6.75 0.46 -3.44
CA PHE A 262 -5.58 1.04 -2.79
C PHE A 262 -4.63 0.00 -2.20
N TYR A 263 -5.14 -0.95 -1.41
CA TYR A 263 -4.29 -1.92 -0.73
C TYR A 263 -3.95 -3.17 -1.56
N GLU A 264 -4.74 -3.48 -2.58
CA GLU A 264 -4.57 -4.71 -3.37
C GLU A 264 -3.85 -4.50 -4.70
N SER A 265 -3.68 -3.25 -5.15
CA SER A 265 -2.99 -2.94 -6.41
C SER A 265 -1.83 -1.97 -6.22
N MET A 266 -2.04 -0.89 -5.47
CA MET A 266 -1.05 0.19 -5.34
C MET A 266 0.35 -0.29 -4.89
N PRO A 267 0.51 -1.28 -4.00
CA PRO A 267 1.83 -1.77 -3.61
C PRO A 267 2.66 -2.34 -4.77
N MET A 268 1.99 -2.81 -5.83
CA MET A 268 2.61 -3.38 -7.03
C MET A 268 2.56 -2.42 -8.22
N GLU A 269 2.19 -1.15 -8.00
CA GLU A 269 2.07 -0.11 -9.00
C GLU A 269 2.68 1.22 -8.52
N PRO A 270 3.88 1.22 -7.91
CA PRO A 270 4.50 2.45 -7.41
C PRO A 270 4.80 3.45 -8.52
N GLU A 271 5.03 2.98 -9.75
CA GLU A 271 5.21 3.80 -10.94
C GLU A 271 3.93 4.60 -11.28
N ILE A 272 2.76 3.97 -11.16
CA ILE A 272 1.47 4.65 -11.41
C ILE A 272 1.17 5.68 -10.31
N VAL A 273 1.49 5.35 -9.06
CA VAL A 273 1.37 6.31 -7.95
C VAL A 273 2.29 7.50 -8.14
N LEU A 274 3.52 7.27 -8.60
CA LEU A 274 4.48 8.35 -8.90
C LEU A 274 3.97 9.22 -10.06
N GLU A 275 3.41 8.61 -11.10
CA GLU A 275 2.84 9.30 -12.27
C GLU A 275 1.66 10.20 -11.87
N ASP A 276 0.73 9.68 -11.04
CA ASP A 276 -0.38 10.46 -10.46
C ASP A 276 0.13 11.69 -9.70
N LEU A 277 1.16 11.52 -8.87
CA LEU A 277 1.74 12.60 -8.07
C LEU A 277 2.48 13.63 -8.93
N ILE A 278 3.24 13.19 -9.94
CA ILE A 278 3.90 14.10 -10.90
C ILE A 278 2.85 14.91 -11.63
N HIS A 279 1.79 14.27 -12.15
CA HIS A 279 0.70 14.98 -12.82
C HIS A 279 0.01 16.00 -11.88
N ALA A 280 -0.19 15.64 -10.61
CA ALA A 280 -0.81 16.55 -9.64
C ALA A 280 0.08 17.76 -9.32
N PHE A 281 1.40 17.57 -9.16
CA PHE A 281 2.34 18.63 -8.77
C PHE A 281 2.88 19.42 -9.95
N HIS A 282 3.05 18.78 -11.10
CA HIS A 282 3.67 19.29 -12.31
C HIS A 282 2.86 18.88 -13.55
N PRO A 283 1.62 19.36 -13.71
CA PRO A 283 0.73 18.90 -14.79
C PRO A 283 1.33 19.10 -16.18
N ASP A 284 2.20 20.08 -16.36
CA ASP A 284 2.85 20.36 -17.65
C ASP A 284 3.83 19.24 -18.07
N LEU A 285 4.31 18.41 -17.14
CA LEU A 285 5.17 17.27 -17.47
C LEU A 285 4.39 16.08 -18.03
N LEU A 286 3.13 15.95 -17.67
CA LEU A 286 2.24 14.84 -18.04
C LEU A 286 0.84 15.38 -18.43
N PRO A 287 0.72 16.23 -19.50
CA PRO A 287 -0.51 16.98 -19.75
C PRO A 287 -1.71 16.10 -20.14
N ASP A 288 -1.46 14.96 -20.79
CA ASP A 288 -2.52 14.05 -21.27
C ASP A 288 -2.79 12.87 -20.33
N TYR A 289 -2.08 12.82 -19.19
CA TYR A 289 -2.21 11.72 -18.24
C TYR A 289 -3.56 11.76 -17.51
N GLN A 290 -4.13 10.58 -17.31
CA GLN A 290 -5.35 10.39 -16.52
C GLN A 290 -5.02 9.65 -15.22
N PRO A 291 -5.13 10.32 -14.06
CA PRO A 291 -4.72 9.71 -12.79
C PRO A 291 -5.61 8.52 -12.41
N LYS A 292 -5.01 7.50 -11.83
CA LYS A 292 -5.69 6.29 -11.37
C LYS A 292 -6.08 6.38 -9.89
N TYR A 293 -5.16 6.73 -9.02
CA TYR A 293 -5.34 6.72 -7.56
C TYR A 293 -5.61 8.10 -7.00
N TYR A 294 -4.78 9.07 -7.35
CA TYR A 294 -4.83 10.41 -6.79
C TYR A 294 -5.39 11.42 -7.78
N VAL A 295 -6.55 11.95 -7.45
CA VAL A 295 -7.20 12.99 -8.25
C VAL A 295 -7.22 14.32 -7.48
N ARG A 296 -7.25 15.43 -8.19
CA ARG A 296 -7.55 16.73 -7.55
C ARG A 296 -8.99 16.74 -7.07
N LEU A 297 -9.18 17.12 -5.80
CA LEU A 297 -10.50 17.28 -5.21
C LEU A 297 -11.23 18.43 -5.92
N GLN A 298 -12.50 18.20 -6.24
CA GLN A 298 -13.37 19.15 -6.92
C GLN A 298 -14.21 19.98 -5.93
#